data_37c8eddc20c2421b8d1c616baa2d04a0
#
_entry.id   37c8eddc20c2421b8d1c616baa2d04a0
#
_cell.length_a   1.000
_cell.length_b   1.000
_cell.length_c   1.000
_cell.angle_alpha   90.00
_cell.angle_beta   90.00
_cell.angle_gamma   90.00
#
_symmetry.space_group_name_H-M   'P 1'
#
loop_
_entity.id
_entity.type
_entity.pdbx_description
1 polymer ?
#
loop_
_entity_poly.entity_id
_entity_poly.type
_entity_poly.pdbx_seq_one_letter_code
_entity_poly.pdbx_strand_id
1 'polypeptide(L)'
;PNGNMTRSHWMTVNVMNMLLYGQGNAIVVPHTYEGYLRSLEPISASRVTFAPVGNSYRDYRGLIDGDERDPDNLMHFTYNPDPLYLWKGQGVTITLKDVANNLKQGQKTINAFMSSEFKPSIIVKVDALTDEFSSPAGRQKLLESYVKPSQTGEPWLIPAEQFQVEQVKPLSLADLAINDTITLDKKTVAAVVGVPAFLLGVGDFNRDEWNSFVQTKVKAIAMNIQQEMTRCLIVSPNWYVFLNYWSLLDYDPQAMSAVLLAGADRGFVNGGEWRDRMHMASAGLTEYKSLENY
;
A
#
# COMPACT_ATOMS: atom_id res chain seq x y z
N PRO A 1 4.99 2.27 23.16
CA PRO A 1 6.25 2.08 22.46
C PRO A 1 7.39 2.02 23.47
N ASN A 2 8.49 1.33 23.14
CA ASN A 2 9.72 1.41 23.94
C ASN A 2 10.37 2.81 23.70
N GLY A 3 11.32 3.22 24.56
CA GLY A 3 11.89 4.58 24.52
C GLY A 3 12.54 5.01 23.20
N ASN A 4 12.75 4.08 22.26
CA ASN A 4 13.40 4.31 20.96
C ASN A 4 12.41 4.43 19.79
N MET A 5 11.11 4.45 20.05
CA MET A 5 10.07 4.38 19.01
C MET A 5 8.95 5.38 19.29
N THR A 6 8.60 6.20 18.32
CA THR A 6 7.44 7.10 18.43
C THR A 6 6.12 6.29 18.36
N ARG A 7 5.03 6.87 18.81
CA ARG A 7 3.69 6.23 18.72
C ARG A 7 3.30 5.95 17.28
N SER A 8 3.58 6.88 16.37
CA SER A 8 3.31 6.71 14.94
C SER A 8 4.11 5.55 14.34
N HIS A 9 5.42 5.48 14.62
CA HIS A 9 6.27 4.39 14.16
C HIS A 9 5.80 3.04 14.71
N TRP A 10 5.47 2.97 16.01
CA TRP A 10 4.92 1.76 16.63
C TRP A 10 3.65 1.28 15.93
N MET A 11 2.71 2.19 15.66
CA MET A 11 1.47 1.86 14.96
C MET A 11 1.76 1.36 13.54
N THR A 12 2.63 2.05 12.81
CA THR A 12 3.03 1.67 11.45
C THR A 12 3.60 0.25 11.41
N VAL A 13 4.54 -0.08 12.31
CA VAL A 13 5.14 -1.42 12.38
C VAL A 13 4.09 -2.50 12.63
N ASN A 14 3.16 -2.28 13.57
CA ASN A 14 2.12 -3.25 13.86
C ASN A 14 1.14 -3.44 12.69
N VAL A 15 0.72 -2.36 12.06
CA VAL A 15 -0.16 -2.44 10.88
C VAL A 15 0.56 -3.11 9.70
N MET A 16 1.84 -2.81 9.46
CA MET A 16 2.64 -3.47 8.43
C MET A 16 2.81 -4.97 8.71
N ASN A 17 3.11 -5.35 9.96
CA ASN A 17 3.16 -6.75 10.33
C ASN A 17 1.81 -7.42 10.10
N MET A 18 0.73 -6.82 10.55
CA MET A 18 -0.61 -7.35 10.42
C MET A 18 -1.04 -7.53 8.95
N LEU A 19 -0.78 -6.55 8.08
CA LEU A 19 -1.24 -6.60 6.69
C LEU A 19 -0.29 -7.38 5.76
N LEU A 20 1.03 -7.26 5.95
CA LEU A 20 2.03 -7.75 5.01
C LEU A 20 2.89 -8.88 5.59
N TYR A 21 3.75 -8.56 6.54
CA TYR A 21 4.82 -9.48 6.96
C TYR A 21 4.31 -10.66 7.82
N GLY A 22 3.33 -10.43 8.68
CA GLY A 22 2.77 -11.45 9.58
C GLY A 22 1.56 -12.18 9.01
N GLN A 23 1.28 -12.03 7.71
CA GLN A 23 0.19 -12.73 7.02
C GLN A 23 -1.15 -12.66 7.78
N GLY A 24 -1.51 -11.47 8.20
CA GLY A 24 -2.72 -11.22 8.96
C GLY A 24 -2.54 -11.16 10.48
N ASN A 25 -1.31 -11.27 10.98
CA ASN A 25 -1.05 -11.33 12.42
C ASN A 25 0.04 -10.35 12.81
N ALA A 26 -0.13 -9.67 13.95
CA ALA A 26 0.92 -8.90 14.58
C ALA A 26 0.93 -9.18 16.09
N ILE A 27 2.10 -9.41 16.63
CA ILE A 27 2.31 -9.71 18.05
C ILE A 27 3.03 -8.55 18.72
N VAL A 28 2.52 -8.18 19.88
CA VAL A 28 3.16 -7.21 20.78
C VAL A 28 3.29 -7.82 22.16
N VAL A 29 4.47 -7.69 22.74
CA VAL A 29 4.75 -8.11 24.12
C VAL A 29 4.64 -6.92 25.05
N PRO A 30 3.72 -6.93 26.02
CA PRO A 30 3.67 -5.92 27.06
C PRO A 30 4.77 -6.22 28.12
N HIS A 31 5.58 -5.23 28.39
CA HIS A 31 6.56 -5.29 29.49
C HIS A 31 6.04 -4.51 30.68
N THR A 32 5.93 -5.16 31.82
CA THR A 32 5.49 -4.55 33.07
C THR A 32 6.64 -4.48 34.08
N TYR A 33 6.58 -3.47 34.93
CA TYR A 33 7.48 -3.33 36.10
C TYR A 33 6.65 -2.94 37.30
N GLU A 34 6.74 -3.70 38.37
CA GLU A 34 5.95 -3.51 39.60
C GLU A 34 4.43 -3.38 39.35
N GLY A 35 3.92 -4.15 38.39
CA GLY A 35 2.49 -4.12 38.02
C GLY A 35 2.07 -2.98 37.08
N TYR A 36 2.99 -2.08 36.72
CA TYR A 36 2.72 -0.98 35.79
C TYR A 36 3.26 -1.30 34.39
N LEU A 37 2.51 -0.90 33.39
CA LEU A 37 2.94 -1.02 31.99
C LEU A 37 4.14 -0.09 31.73
N ARG A 38 5.29 -0.68 31.37
CA ARG A 38 6.52 0.05 31.03
C ARG A 38 6.64 0.30 29.53
N SER A 39 6.44 -0.73 28.72
CA SER A 39 6.57 -0.63 27.26
C SER A 39 5.75 -1.69 26.53
N LEU A 40 5.50 -1.45 25.27
CA LEU A 40 4.84 -2.34 24.32
C LEU A 40 5.83 -2.62 23.19
N GLU A 41 6.37 -3.83 23.14
CA GLU A 41 7.36 -4.24 22.14
C GLU A 41 6.70 -4.95 20.97
N PRO A 42 6.68 -4.37 19.74
CA PRO A 42 6.23 -5.08 18.57
C PRO A 42 7.28 -6.11 18.16
N ILE A 43 6.85 -7.36 17.98
CA ILE A 43 7.73 -8.45 17.57
C ILE A 43 7.71 -8.60 16.05
N SER A 44 8.89 -8.73 15.44
CA SER A 44 8.99 -8.99 14.01
C SER A 44 8.29 -10.30 13.66
N ALA A 45 7.51 -10.29 12.58
CA ALA A 45 6.78 -11.46 12.12
C ALA A 45 7.70 -12.67 11.83
N SER A 46 8.95 -12.44 11.45
CA SER A 46 9.94 -13.51 11.23
C SER A 46 10.36 -14.26 12.50
N ARG A 47 10.13 -13.68 13.67
CA ARG A 47 10.46 -14.27 14.98
C ARG A 47 9.29 -15.01 15.61
N VAL A 48 8.09 -14.93 14.99
CA VAL A 48 6.86 -15.48 15.57
C VAL A 48 6.42 -16.70 14.78
N THR A 49 6.12 -17.79 15.51
CA THR A 49 5.49 -18.99 14.95
C THR A 49 4.28 -19.34 15.78
N PHE A 50 3.19 -19.73 15.13
CA PHE A 50 1.98 -20.18 15.79
C PHE A 50 1.83 -21.68 15.64
N ALA A 51 1.52 -22.37 16.73
CA ALA A 51 1.22 -23.78 16.72
C ALA A 51 -0.15 -24.04 17.39
N PRO A 52 -1.04 -24.82 16.78
CA PRO A 52 -2.28 -25.22 17.42
C PRO A 52 -1.99 -26.11 18.63
N VAL A 53 -2.84 -26.03 19.65
CA VAL A 53 -2.76 -26.89 20.83
C VAL A 53 -3.56 -28.18 20.57
N GLY A 54 -2.84 -29.28 20.39
CA GLY A 54 -3.47 -30.57 20.08
C GLY A 54 -4.32 -30.50 18.80
N ASN A 55 -5.57 -30.99 18.87
CA ASN A 55 -6.53 -30.94 17.78
C ASN A 55 -7.51 -29.75 17.91
N SER A 56 -7.21 -28.77 18.77
CA SER A 56 -8.06 -27.59 18.93
C SER A 56 -7.87 -26.59 17.79
N TYR A 57 -8.97 -26.13 17.22
CA TYR A 57 -8.99 -25.03 16.28
C TYR A 57 -9.08 -23.65 16.97
N ARG A 58 -9.31 -23.64 18.29
CA ARG A 58 -9.47 -22.43 19.09
C ARG A 58 -8.20 -22.00 19.78
N ASP A 59 -7.46 -22.99 20.30
CA ASP A 59 -6.32 -22.73 21.17
C ASP A 59 -5.02 -22.82 20.38
N TYR A 60 -4.12 -21.90 20.62
CA TYR A 60 -2.82 -21.86 19.99
C TYR A 60 -1.73 -21.48 21.00
N ARG A 61 -0.51 -21.77 20.64
CA ARG A 61 0.70 -21.33 21.33
C ARG A 61 1.45 -20.36 20.43
N GLY A 62 1.86 -19.24 21.00
CA GLY A 62 2.78 -18.32 20.34
C GLY A 62 4.21 -18.68 20.71
N LEU A 63 5.05 -18.97 19.72
CA LEU A 63 6.48 -19.14 19.90
C LEU A 63 7.20 -17.88 19.40
N ILE A 64 8.01 -17.29 20.24
CA ILE A 64 8.88 -16.15 19.89
C ILE A 64 10.31 -16.64 20.02
N ASP A 65 11.04 -16.65 18.91
CA ASP A 65 12.41 -17.22 18.79
C ASP A 65 12.51 -18.69 19.25
N GLY A 66 11.42 -19.43 19.17
CA GLY A 66 11.33 -20.82 19.62
C GLY A 66 10.87 -20.99 21.07
N ASP A 67 10.82 -19.93 21.85
CA ASP A 67 10.31 -19.94 23.23
C ASP A 67 8.79 -19.81 23.23
N GLU A 68 8.13 -20.76 23.90
CA GLU A 68 6.68 -20.73 24.07
C GLU A 68 6.24 -19.59 24.98
N ARG A 69 5.24 -18.86 24.52
CA ARG A 69 4.60 -17.78 25.28
C ARG A 69 3.11 -18.06 25.41
N ASP A 70 2.59 -17.78 26.58
CA ASP A 70 1.17 -17.83 26.86
C ASP A 70 0.45 -16.74 26.05
N PRO A 71 -0.57 -17.07 25.22
CA PRO A 71 -1.34 -16.09 24.48
C PRO A 71 -2.00 -15.00 25.33
N ASP A 72 -2.32 -15.31 26.59
CA ASP A 72 -2.91 -14.33 27.51
C ASP A 72 -1.94 -13.22 27.92
N ASN A 73 -0.65 -13.49 27.82
CA ASN A 73 0.42 -12.53 28.08
C ASN A 73 0.91 -11.81 26.80
N LEU A 74 0.24 -12.02 25.67
CA LEU A 74 0.57 -11.42 24.40
C LEU A 74 -0.62 -10.60 23.89
N MET A 75 -0.35 -9.47 23.23
CA MET A 75 -1.36 -8.83 22.38
C MET A 75 -1.24 -9.38 20.97
N HIS A 76 -2.29 -9.99 20.49
CA HIS A 76 -2.36 -10.57 19.17
C HIS A 76 -3.38 -9.82 18.30
N PHE A 77 -2.89 -8.94 17.44
CA PHE A 77 -3.73 -8.25 16.48
C PHE A 77 -3.91 -9.12 15.25
N THR A 78 -5.16 -9.47 14.93
CA THR A 78 -5.51 -10.29 13.77
C THR A 78 -6.24 -9.47 12.73
N TYR A 79 -5.93 -9.69 11.47
CA TYR A 79 -6.60 -9.08 10.34
C TYR A 79 -7.25 -10.17 9.49
N ASN A 80 -8.54 -10.00 9.16
CA ASN A 80 -9.30 -10.93 8.34
C ASN A 80 -9.18 -12.37 8.85
N PRO A 81 -9.86 -12.72 9.97
CA PRO A 81 -9.68 -13.99 10.65
C PRO A 81 -10.00 -15.19 9.77
N ASP A 82 -9.20 -16.25 9.90
CA ASP A 82 -9.41 -17.50 9.21
C ASP A 82 -10.68 -18.21 9.73
N PRO A 83 -11.57 -18.70 8.88
CA PRO A 83 -12.81 -19.33 9.30
C PRO A 83 -12.60 -20.66 10.05
N LEU A 84 -11.47 -21.33 9.85
CA LEU A 84 -11.15 -22.60 10.52
C LEU A 84 -10.34 -22.36 11.80
N TYR A 85 -9.27 -21.59 11.68
CA TYR A 85 -8.40 -21.22 12.82
C TYR A 85 -8.72 -19.80 13.25
N LEU A 86 -9.70 -19.62 14.15
CA LEU A 86 -10.27 -18.34 14.53
C LEU A 86 -9.24 -17.32 15.07
N TRP A 87 -8.14 -17.81 15.60
CA TRP A 87 -7.04 -16.99 16.11
C TRP A 87 -6.07 -16.51 15.01
N LYS A 88 -6.11 -17.13 13.84
CA LYS A 88 -5.19 -16.83 12.75
C LYS A 88 -5.79 -15.77 11.83
N GLY A 89 -5.01 -14.74 11.53
CA GLY A 89 -5.36 -13.76 10.51
C GLY A 89 -4.96 -14.20 9.10
N GLN A 90 -5.54 -13.54 8.09
CA GLN A 90 -5.19 -13.69 6.68
C GLN A 90 -4.73 -12.33 6.13
N GLY A 91 -3.45 -12.22 5.77
CA GLY A 91 -2.88 -11.03 5.16
C GLY A 91 -3.18 -10.92 3.66
N VAL A 92 -2.83 -9.79 3.09
CA VAL A 92 -3.06 -9.50 1.66
C VAL A 92 -1.92 -9.94 0.75
N THR A 93 -0.79 -10.37 1.29
CA THR A 93 0.46 -10.64 0.56
C THR A 93 0.29 -11.73 -0.49
N ILE A 94 -0.40 -12.83 -0.17
CA ILE A 94 -0.60 -13.95 -1.09
C ILE A 94 -1.42 -13.50 -2.30
N THR A 95 -2.51 -12.78 -2.05
CA THR A 95 -3.40 -12.28 -3.11
C THR A 95 -2.71 -11.24 -4.01
N LEU A 96 -1.76 -10.47 -3.46
CA LEU A 96 -1.04 -9.44 -4.22
C LEU A 96 0.14 -9.95 -5.02
N LYS A 97 0.60 -11.17 -4.80
CA LYS A 97 1.84 -11.70 -5.40
C LYS A 97 1.83 -11.65 -6.92
N ASP A 98 0.75 -12.10 -7.53
CA ASP A 98 0.65 -12.19 -9.01
C ASP A 98 0.51 -10.79 -9.62
N VAL A 99 -0.29 -9.92 -9.02
CA VAL A 99 -0.43 -8.52 -9.48
C VAL A 99 0.89 -7.75 -9.34
N ALA A 100 1.62 -7.95 -8.25
CA ALA A 100 2.95 -7.36 -8.07
C ALA A 100 3.97 -7.85 -9.10
N ASN A 101 3.91 -9.13 -9.50
CA ASN A 101 4.73 -9.68 -10.55
C ASN A 101 4.39 -9.08 -11.92
N ASN A 102 3.11 -8.89 -12.23
CA ASN A 102 2.65 -8.24 -13.45
C ASN A 102 3.13 -6.80 -13.54
N LEU A 103 2.98 -6.03 -12.46
CA LEU A 103 3.51 -4.66 -12.37
C LEU A 103 5.02 -4.60 -12.59
N LYS A 104 5.76 -5.52 -11.98
CA LYS A 104 7.22 -5.62 -12.16
C LYS A 104 7.58 -5.96 -13.61
N GLN A 105 6.84 -6.85 -14.26
CA GLN A 105 7.05 -7.21 -15.66
C GLN A 105 6.71 -6.04 -16.58
N GLY A 106 5.59 -5.35 -16.36
CA GLY A 106 5.23 -4.14 -17.10
C GLY A 106 6.31 -3.07 -17.03
N GLN A 107 6.86 -2.82 -15.84
CA GLN A 107 7.95 -1.87 -15.65
C GLN A 107 9.23 -2.29 -16.38
N LYS A 108 9.58 -3.58 -16.38
CA LYS A 108 10.71 -4.10 -17.15
C LYS A 108 10.53 -3.89 -18.65
N THR A 109 9.32 -4.14 -19.16
CA THR A 109 9.01 -3.93 -20.58
C THR A 109 9.14 -2.46 -20.96
N ILE A 110 8.63 -1.54 -20.15
CA ILE A 110 8.81 -0.10 -20.38
C ILE A 110 10.30 0.26 -20.42
N ASN A 111 11.07 -0.21 -19.44
CA ASN A 111 12.51 0.07 -19.37
C ASN A 111 13.26 -0.49 -20.60
N ALA A 112 12.91 -1.69 -21.06
CA ALA A 112 13.48 -2.29 -22.25
C ALA A 112 13.15 -1.48 -23.52
N PHE A 113 11.92 -0.97 -23.63
CA PHE A 113 11.54 -0.04 -24.70
C PHE A 113 12.35 1.26 -24.65
N MET A 114 12.50 1.86 -23.46
CA MET A 114 13.24 3.11 -23.29
C MET A 114 14.74 2.94 -23.51
N SER A 115 15.32 1.78 -23.19
CA SER A 115 16.74 1.48 -23.44
C SER A 115 17.07 1.16 -24.89
N SER A 116 16.09 1.24 -25.80
CA SER A 116 16.24 0.93 -27.22
C SER A 116 16.56 -0.54 -27.55
N GLU A 117 16.31 -1.45 -26.63
CA GLU A 117 16.42 -2.90 -26.91
C GLU A 117 15.43 -3.37 -27.98
N PHE A 118 14.28 -2.64 -28.12
CA PHE A 118 13.31 -2.83 -29.18
C PHE A 118 13.51 -1.83 -30.32
N LYS A 119 14.69 -1.85 -30.94
CA LYS A 119 14.88 -1.09 -32.18
C LYS A 119 14.04 -1.70 -33.29
N PRO A 120 13.48 -0.87 -34.19
CA PRO A 120 12.76 -1.41 -35.34
C PRO A 120 13.69 -2.32 -36.12
N SER A 121 13.23 -3.53 -36.39
CA SER A 121 13.93 -4.42 -37.29
C SER A 121 13.81 -3.86 -38.68
N ILE A 122 14.92 -3.49 -39.26
CA ILE A 122 15.01 -3.08 -40.67
C ILE A 122 15.13 -4.34 -41.51
N ILE A 123 14.19 -4.57 -42.39
CA ILE A 123 14.26 -5.65 -43.38
C ILE A 123 14.92 -5.06 -44.64
N VAL A 124 16.11 -5.48 -44.92
CA VAL A 124 16.80 -5.14 -46.17
C VAL A 124 16.57 -6.27 -47.15
N LYS A 125 15.75 -6.01 -48.19
CA LYS A 125 15.57 -6.96 -49.31
C LYS A 125 16.64 -6.69 -50.35
N VAL A 126 17.42 -7.71 -50.68
CA VAL A 126 18.47 -7.64 -51.67
C VAL A 126 18.02 -8.42 -52.91
N ASP A 127 17.98 -7.76 -54.06
CA ASP A 127 17.43 -8.28 -55.30
C ASP A 127 18.39 -9.20 -56.10
N ALA A 128 19.64 -9.35 -55.65
CA ALA A 128 20.66 -10.16 -56.30
C ALA A 128 21.31 -11.16 -55.33
N LEU A 129 21.36 -12.40 -55.72
CA LEU A 129 22.26 -13.43 -55.17
C LEU A 129 23.72 -13.11 -55.54
N THR A 130 24.37 -12.22 -54.80
CA THR A 130 25.82 -12.01 -54.95
C THR A 130 26.56 -13.05 -54.10
N ASP A 131 27.76 -13.47 -54.57
CA ASP A 131 28.60 -14.42 -53.83
C ASP A 131 28.90 -13.98 -52.41
N GLU A 132 28.85 -12.67 -52.14
CA GLU A 132 28.98 -12.05 -50.83
C GLU A 132 27.79 -12.41 -49.87
N PHE A 133 26.58 -12.63 -50.40
CA PHE A 133 25.41 -12.98 -49.62
C PHE A 133 25.37 -14.44 -49.15
N SER A 134 26.07 -15.34 -49.89
CA SER A 134 26.10 -16.76 -49.64
C SER A 134 26.96 -17.16 -48.42
N SER A 135 27.86 -16.31 -47.96
CA SER A 135 28.72 -16.58 -46.79
C SER A 135 28.31 -15.78 -45.57
N PRO A 136 28.44 -16.33 -44.33
CA PRO A 136 28.19 -15.57 -43.09
C PRO A 136 29.06 -14.31 -42.97
N ALA A 137 30.32 -14.40 -43.40
CA ALA A 137 31.27 -13.29 -43.37
C ALA A 137 30.92 -12.16 -44.36
N GLY A 138 30.43 -12.51 -45.54
CA GLY A 138 29.94 -11.55 -46.54
C GLY A 138 28.69 -10.82 -46.06
N ARG A 139 27.73 -11.53 -45.43
CA ARG A 139 26.55 -10.92 -44.84
C ARG A 139 26.90 -9.93 -43.73
N GLN A 140 27.88 -10.27 -42.91
CA GLN A 140 28.36 -9.37 -41.85
C GLN A 140 29.03 -8.12 -42.42
N LYS A 141 29.77 -8.26 -43.49
CA LYS A 141 30.44 -7.14 -44.18
C LYS A 141 29.43 -6.18 -44.84
N LEU A 142 28.34 -6.72 -45.43
CA LEU A 142 27.25 -5.94 -45.97
C LEU A 142 26.46 -5.23 -44.85
N LEU A 143 26.18 -5.91 -43.75
CA LEU A 143 25.59 -5.29 -42.56
C LEU A 143 26.45 -4.16 -42.01
N GLU A 144 27.76 -4.35 -41.95
CA GLU A 144 28.68 -3.33 -41.46
C GLU A 144 28.81 -2.13 -42.42
N SER A 145 28.78 -2.37 -43.72
CA SER A 145 28.91 -1.30 -44.73
C SER A 145 27.64 -0.51 -44.98
N TYR A 146 26.48 -1.16 -44.86
CA TYR A 146 25.19 -0.56 -45.27
C TYR A 146 24.12 -0.43 -44.16
N VAL A 147 24.24 -1.14 -43.08
CA VAL A 147 23.20 -1.16 -42.03
C VAL A 147 23.65 -0.59 -40.69
N LYS A 148 24.98 -0.57 -40.42
CA LYS A 148 25.47 0.12 -39.22
C LYS A 148 25.28 1.63 -39.42
N PRO A 149 24.47 2.28 -38.57
CA PRO A 149 24.31 3.72 -38.67
C PRO A 149 25.68 4.39 -38.43
N SER A 150 26.14 5.17 -39.38
CA SER A 150 27.03 6.27 -39.09
C SER A 150 26.36 7.18 -38.06
N GLN A 151 27.10 7.89 -37.28
CA GLN A 151 26.70 8.68 -36.12
C GLN A 151 25.36 9.43 -36.29
N THR A 152 24.64 9.61 -35.18
CA THR A 152 23.32 10.23 -35.09
C THR A 152 23.15 11.47 -35.98
N GLY A 153 22.39 11.37 -37.07
CA GLY A 153 22.02 12.52 -37.91
C GLY A 153 22.54 12.51 -39.34
N GLU A 154 23.40 11.55 -39.72
CA GLU A 154 23.82 11.46 -41.14
C GLU A 154 22.76 10.73 -41.99
N PRO A 155 22.47 11.26 -43.22
CA PRO A 155 21.54 10.60 -44.12
C PRO A 155 22.08 9.25 -44.59
N TRP A 156 21.23 8.24 -44.56
CA TRP A 156 21.59 6.90 -44.99
C TRP A 156 21.49 6.79 -46.50
N LEU A 157 22.60 6.66 -47.17
CA LEU A 157 22.69 6.52 -48.64
C LEU A 157 22.72 5.03 -49.01
N ILE A 158 21.68 4.54 -49.66
CA ILE A 158 21.55 3.17 -50.14
C ILE A 158 21.42 3.18 -51.67
N PRO A 159 22.11 2.31 -52.42
CA PRO A 159 21.89 2.18 -53.86
C PRO A 159 20.46 1.70 -54.13
N ALA A 160 19.61 2.52 -54.70
CA ALA A 160 18.18 2.27 -54.93
C ALA A 160 17.90 1.06 -55.83
N GLU A 161 18.87 0.67 -56.67
CA GLU A 161 18.69 -0.43 -57.62
C GLU A 161 18.96 -1.82 -57.01
N GLN A 162 19.61 -1.88 -55.86
CA GLN A 162 20.02 -3.17 -55.23
C GLN A 162 19.32 -3.49 -53.91
N PHE A 163 18.73 -2.51 -53.26
CA PHE A 163 18.16 -2.70 -51.93
C PHE A 163 16.77 -2.08 -51.83
N GLN A 164 15.80 -2.87 -51.37
CA GLN A 164 14.54 -2.36 -50.85
C GLN A 164 14.57 -2.42 -49.33
N VAL A 165 14.45 -1.27 -48.68
CA VAL A 165 14.36 -1.17 -47.24
C VAL A 165 12.91 -1.07 -46.83
N GLU A 166 12.44 -2.07 -46.13
CA GLU A 166 11.12 -2.08 -45.54
C GLU A 166 11.28 -1.87 -44.02
N GLN A 167 10.82 -0.73 -43.57
CA GLN A 167 10.82 -0.43 -42.15
C GLN A 167 9.63 -1.10 -41.51
N VAL A 168 9.86 -2.13 -40.71
CA VAL A 168 8.82 -2.68 -39.84
C VAL A 168 8.49 -1.63 -38.81
N LYS A 169 7.25 -1.14 -38.83
CA LYS A 169 6.77 -0.16 -37.88
C LYS A 169 6.88 -0.76 -36.49
N PRO A 170 7.73 -0.22 -35.57
CA PRO A 170 7.82 -0.79 -34.24
C PRO A 170 6.50 -0.61 -33.52
N LEU A 171 6.11 -1.64 -32.76
CA LEU A 171 4.98 -1.51 -31.83
C LEU A 171 5.29 -0.37 -30.86
N SER A 172 4.38 0.57 -30.71
CA SER A 172 4.49 1.62 -29.70
C SER A 172 4.08 1.07 -28.33
N LEU A 173 4.49 1.74 -27.25
CA LEU A 173 4.00 1.43 -25.89
C LEU A 173 2.46 1.54 -25.80
N ALA A 174 1.87 2.40 -26.62
CA ALA A 174 0.42 2.53 -26.74
C ALA A 174 -0.21 1.30 -27.43
N ASP A 175 0.43 0.76 -28.49
CA ASP A 175 -0.04 -0.45 -29.16
C ASP A 175 -0.02 -1.69 -28.24
N LEU A 176 0.88 -1.70 -27.26
CA LEU A 176 0.96 -2.77 -26.26
C LEU A 176 0.02 -2.56 -25.07
N ALA A 177 -0.72 -1.45 -25.02
CA ALA A 177 -1.62 -1.08 -23.92
C ALA A 177 -1.00 -1.25 -22.51
N ILE A 178 0.33 -1.10 -22.39
CA ILE A 178 1.06 -1.34 -21.14
C ILE A 178 0.64 -0.37 -20.05
N ASN A 179 0.39 0.89 -20.40
CA ASN A 179 -0.04 1.91 -19.44
C ASN A 179 -1.43 1.58 -18.86
N ASP A 180 -2.34 1.08 -19.69
CA ASP A 180 -3.68 0.68 -19.26
C ASP A 180 -3.61 -0.56 -18.35
N THR A 181 -2.74 -1.51 -18.69
CA THR A 181 -2.50 -2.70 -17.85
C THR A 181 -1.92 -2.31 -16.50
N ILE A 182 -0.92 -1.43 -16.45
CA ILE A 182 -0.33 -0.94 -15.19
C ILE A 182 -1.38 -0.20 -14.36
N THR A 183 -2.23 0.60 -14.99
CA THR A 183 -3.31 1.32 -14.31
C THR A 183 -4.33 0.36 -13.73
N LEU A 184 -4.71 -0.68 -14.47
CA LEU A 184 -5.60 -1.74 -14.01
C LEU A 184 -5.00 -2.52 -12.84
N ASP A 185 -3.73 -2.91 -12.94
CA ASP A 185 -3.02 -3.61 -11.88
C ASP A 185 -2.93 -2.77 -10.60
N LYS A 186 -2.67 -1.47 -10.70
CA LYS A 186 -2.70 -0.55 -9.55
C LYS A 186 -4.09 -0.48 -8.91
N LYS A 187 -5.17 -0.40 -9.72
CA LYS A 187 -6.54 -0.45 -9.22
C LYS A 187 -6.83 -1.78 -8.52
N THR A 188 -6.33 -2.87 -9.05
CA THR A 188 -6.47 -4.21 -8.44
C THR A 188 -5.74 -4.29 -7.10
N VAL A 189 -4.51 -3.77 -7.01
CA VAL A 189 -3.79 -3.65 -5.72
C VAL A 189 -4.59 -2.82 -4.73
N ALA A 190 -5.10 -1.66 -5.15
CA ALA A 190 -5.93 -0.80 -4.32
C ALA A 190 -7.17 -1.53 -3.78
N ALA A 191 -7.87 -2.27 -4.64
CA ALA A 191 -9.05 -3.04 -4.28
C ALA A 191 -8.74 -4.18 -3.30
N VAL A 192 -7.65 -4.94 -3.52
CA VAL A 192 -7.23 -6.04 -2.64
C VAL A 192 -6.80 -5.53 -1.26
N VAL A 193 -6.03 -4.45 -1.21
CA VAL A 193 -5.64 -3.81 0.06
C VAL A 193 -6.84 -3.12 0.72
N GLY A 194 -7.82 -2.70 -0.08
CA GLY A 194 -9.00 -1.97 0.37
C GLY A 194 -8.69 -0.49 0.62
N VAL A 195 -7.86 0.12 -0.24
CA VAL A 195 -7.52 1.55 -0.20
C VAL A 195 -8.01 2.25 -1.46
N PRO A 196 -8.32 3.55 -1.43
CA PRO A 196 -8.66 4.31 -2.62
C PRO A 196 -7.55 4.30 -3.68
N ALA A 197 -7.93 4.19 -4.96
CA ALA A 197 -6.96 4.07 -6.05
C ALA A 197 -6.07 5.31 -6.22
N PHE A 198 -6.56 6.50 -5.86
CA PHE A 198 -5.78 7.74 -5.92
C PHE A 198 -4.56 7.72 -5.00
N LEU A 199 -4.56 6.95 -3.91
CA LEU A 199 -3.37 6.74 -3.05
C LEU A 199 -2.24 6.00 -3.76
N LEU A 200 -2.55 5.27 -4.84
CA LEU A 200 -1.57 4.62 -5.72
C LEU A 200 -1.26 5.44 -6.98
N GLY A 201 -1.70 6.70 -7.00
CA GLY A 201 -1.50 7.61 -8.14
C GLY A 201 -2.38 7.28 -9.34
N VAL A 202 -3.60 6.78 -9.12
CA VAL A 202 -4.59 6.49 -10.16
C VAL A 202 -5.88 7.27 -9.89
N GLY A 203 -6.16 8.25 -10.72
CA GLY A 203 -7.29 9.17 -10.53
C GLY A 203 -6.99 10.32 -9.57
N ASP A 204 -7.98 11.18 -9.37
CA ASP A 204 -7.89 12.35 -8.53
C ASP A 204 -8.38 12.05 -7.11
N PHE A 205 -8.01 12.92 -6.17
CA PHE A 205 -8.51 12.84 -4.79
C PHE A 205 -10.04 12.95 -4.75
N ASN A 206 -10.67 12.01 -4.07
CA ASN A 206 -12.11 12.03 -3.83
C ASN A 206 -12.37 11.94 -2.32
N ARG A 207 -13.01 12.97 -1.78
CA ARG A 207 -13.34 13.07 -0.35
C ARG A 207 -14.27 11.94 0.13
N ASP A 208 -15.25 11.58 -0.67
CA ASP A 208 -16.22 10.55 -0.29
C ASP A 208 -15.58 9.16 -0.28
N GLU A 209 -14.69 8.88 -1.23
CA GLU A 209 -13.87 7.66 -1.22
C GLU A 209 -12.93 7.62 -0.02
N TRP A 210 -12.29 8.75 0.30
CA TRP A 210 -11.44 8.87 1.49
C TRP A 210 -12.23 8.60 2.77
N ASN A 211 -13.37 9.25 2.95
CA ASN A 211 -14.20 9.08 4.13
C ASN A 211 -14.77 7.66 4.24
N SER A 212 -15.17 7.07 3.11
CA SER A 212 -15.60 5.67 3.05
C SER A 212 -14.47 4.72 3.47
N PHE A 213 -13.25 4.94 2.97
CA PHE A 213 -12.06 4.18 3.36
C PHE A 213 -11.78 4.27 4.87
N VAL A 214 -11.84 5.48 5.44
CA VAL A 214 -11.64 5.69 6.88
C VAL A 214 -12.72 4.96 7.69
N GLN A 215 -13.98 5.06 7.29
CA GLN A 215 -15.10 4.46 8.02
C GLN A 215 -15.19 2.95 7.89
N THR A 216 -14.74 2.38 6.79
CA THR A 216 -14.84 0.92 6.55
C THR A 216 -13.54 0.20 6.92
N LYS A 217 -12.42 0.63 6.37
CA LYS A 217 -11.14 -0.08 6.50
C LYS A 217 -10.34 0.35 7.73
N VAL A 218 -10.11 1.66 7.86
CA VAL A 218 -9.30 2.18 8.98
C VAL A 218 -10.00 1.94 10.32
N LYS A 219 -11.32 2.18 10.37
CA LYS A 219 -12.13 1.88 11.56
C LYS A 219 -12.05 0.42 11.97
N ALA A 220 -12.17 -0.52 11.03
CA ALA A 220 -12.12 -1.95 11.32
C ALA A 220 -10.77 -2.34 11.95
N ILE A 221 -9.67 -1.86 11.40
CA ILE A 221 -8.32 -2.07 11.93
C ILE A 221 -8.16 -1.41 13.31
N ALA A 222 -8.59 -0.15 13.44
CA ALA A 222 -8.50 0.59 14.70
C ALA A 222 -9.30 -0.09 15.81
N MET A 223 -10.51 -0.57 15.52
CA MET A 223 -11.34 -1.27 16.49
C MET A 223 -10.71 -2.60 16.95
N ASN A 224 -10.11 -3.37 16.03
CA ASN A 224 -9.42 -4.59 16.39
C ASN A 224 -8.26 -4.30 17.35
N ILE A 225 -7.40 -3.34 17.03
CA ILE A 225 -6.29 -2.92 17.88
C ILE A 225 -6.79 -2.40 19.24
N GLN A 226 -7.82 -1.56 19.22
CA GLN A 226 -8.43 -0.98 20.43
C GLN A 226 -8.98 -2.04 21.37
N GLN A 227 -9.71 -3.02 20.84
CA GLN A 227 -10.32 -4.10 21.63
C GLN A 227 -9.24 -4.98 22.24
N GLU A 228 -8.23 -5.35 21.47
CA GLU A 228 -7.15 -6.20 21.95
C GLU A 228 -6.28 -5.48 22.99
N MET A 229 -5.98 -4.21 22.79
CA MET A 229 -5.30 -3.39 23.80
C MET A 229 -6.14 -3.26 25.07
N THR A 230 -7.45 -3.09 24.95
CA THR A 230 -8.35 -3.02 26.10
C THR A 230 -8.33 -4.35 26.86
N ARG A 231 -8.45 -5.48 26.15
CA ARG A 231 -8.41 -6.83 26.76
C ARG A 231 -7.14 -7.07 27.56
N CYS A 232 -5.98 -6.70 26.99
CA CYS A 232 -4.68 -7.03 27.59
C CYS A 232 -4.20 -6.02 28.65
N LEU A 233 -4.60 -4.75 28.53
CA LEU A 233 -4.00 -3.69 29.37
C LEU A 233 -4.96 -3.13 30.43
N ILE A 234 -6.26 -3.29 30.25
CA ILE A 234 -7.26 -2.66 31.11
C ILE A 234 -7.97 -3.71 31.96
N VAL A 235 -7.77 -3.66 33.26
CA VAL A 235 -8.42 -4.54 34.22
C VAL A 235 -9.82 -4.03 34.63
N SER A 236 -9.98 -2.70 34.66
CA SER A 236 -11.24 -2.08 35.10
C SER A 236 -12.28 -2.12 34.01
N PRO A 237 -13.53 -2.56 34.28
CA PRO A 237 -14.60 -2.60 33.29
C PRO A 237 -15.09 -1.21 32.85
N ASN A 238 -14.70 -0.16 33.58
CA ASN A 238 -15.12 1.22 33.30
C ASN A 238 -14.19 1.98 32.36
N TRP A 239 -13.06 1.37 31.98
CA TRP A 239 -12.06 2.00 31.14
C TRP A 239 -11.84 1.18 29.87
N TYR A 240 -11.50 1.85 28.79
CA TYR A 240 -11.11 1.22 27.53
C TYR A 240 -10.11 2.09 26.78
N VAL A 241 -9.34 1.48 25.92
CA VAL A 241 -8.47 2.19 24.97
C VAL A 241 -9.34 2.69 23.82
N PHE A 242 -9.17 3.94 23.43
CA PHE A 242 -9.86 4.53 22.28
C PHE A 242 -8.86 5.05 21.25
N LEU A 243 -9.01 4.62 20.01
CA LEU A 243 -8.27 5.13 18.85
C LEU A 243 -9.17 6.06 18.05
N ASN A 244 -8.85 7.36 18.06
CA ASN A 244 -9.66 8.38 17.40
C ASN A 244 -9.46 8.38 15.88
N TYR A 245 -10.05 7.42 15.17
CA TYR A 245 -10.05 7.38 13.71
C TYR A 245 -10.94 8.45 13.08
N TRP A 246 -11.87 9.03 13.83
CA TRP A 246 -12.72 10.13 13.37
C TRP A 246 -11.93 11.36 12.96
N SER A 247 -10.77 11.58 13.58
CA SER A 247 -9.88 12.71 13.24
C SER A 247 -9.26 12.61 11.84
N LEU A 248 -9.39 11.46 11.17
CA LEU A 248 -8.90 11.24 9.81
C LEU A 248 -9.95 11.54 8.74
N LEU A 249 -11.21 11.77 9.14
CA LEU A 249 -12.25 12.13 8.19
C LEU A 249 -12.00 13.53 7.64
N ASP A 250 -12.10 13.64 6.33
CA ASP A 250 -12.00 14.92 5.63
C ASP A 250 -13.39 15.54 5.53
N TYR A 251 -13.58 16.63 6.25
CA TYR A 251 -14.81 17.41 6.23
C TYR A 251 -14.63 18.68 5.43
N ASP A 252 -15.68 19.13 4.78
CA ASP A 252 -15.75 20.49 4.27
C ASP A 252 -15.74 21.46 5.45
N PRO A 253 -14.75 22.37 5.53
CA PRO A 253 -14.66 23.32 6.65
C PRO A 253 -15.90 24.19 6.81
N GLN A 254 -16.56 24.55 5.70
CA GLN A 254 -17.81 25.35 5.74
C GLN A 254 -18.98 24.54 6.30
N ALA A 255 -19.16 23.30 5.81
CA ALA A 255 -20.21 22.44 6.31
C ALA A 255 -19.97 22.05 7.78
N MET A 256 -18.72 21.78 8.18
CA MET A 256 -18.35 21.51 9.56
C MET A 256 -18.64 22.72 10.46
N SER A 257 -18.22 23.91 10.05
CA SER A 257 -18.47 25.13 10.80
C SER A 257 -19.97 25.38 11.00
N ALA A 258 -20.78 25.20 9.96
CA ALA A 258 -22.24 25.39 10.04
C ALA A 258 -22.90 24.43 11.06
N VAL A 259 -22.50 23.15 11.05
CA VAL A 259 -23.01 22.15 12.01
C VAL A 259 -22.60 22.49 13.44
N LEU A 260 -21.32 22.85 13.63
CA LEU A 260 -20.78 23.20 14.94
C LEU A 260 -21.41 24.49 15.50
N LEU A 261 -21.65 25.49 14.63
CA LEU A 261 -22.34 26.73 15.03
C LEU A 261 -23.77 26.43 15.45
N ALA A 262 -24.52 25.64 14.70
CA ALA A 262 -25.86 25.23 15.08
C ALA A 262 -25.89 24.43 16.40
N GLY A 263 -24.83 23.66 16.69
CA GLY A 263 -24.64 22.98 17.98
C GLY A 263 -24.31 23.95 19.11
N ALA A 264 -23.49 24.98 18.84
CA ALA A 264 -23.14 26.00 19.81
C ALA A 264 -24.36 26.87 20.19
N ASP A 265 -25.19 27.23 19.20
CA ASP A 265 -26.45 27.97 19.42
C ASP A 265 -27.42 27.26 20.36
N ARG A 266 -27.37 25.92 20.34
CA ARG A 266 -28.21 25.06 21.22
C ARG A 266 -27.51 24.68 22.53
N GLY A 267 -26.28 25.15 22.76
CA GLY A 267 -25.49 24.83 23.95
C GLY A 267 -24.90 23.41 23.98
N PHE A 268 -24.87 22.69 22.85
CA PHE A 268 -24.27 21.35 22.75
C PHE A 268 -22.75 21.39 22.52
N VAL A 269 -22.23 22.50 22.01
CA VAL A 269 -20.81 22.71 21.70
C VAL A 269 -20.34 23.99 22.33
N ASN A 270 -19.23 23.97 23.05
CA ASN A 270 -18.62 25.19 23.58
C ASN A 270 -17.61 25.80 22.59
N GLY A 271 -17.22 27.05 22.84
CA GLY A 271 -16.28 27.77 21.96
C GLY A 271 -14.90 27.11 21.87
N GLY A 272 -14.46 26.40 22.91
CA GLY A 272 -13.20 25.64 22.92
C GLY A 272 -13.28 24.41 21.98
N GLU A 273 -14.36 23.64 22.10
CA GLU A 273 -14.62 22.48 21.23
C GLU A 273 -14.78 22.89 19.76
N TRP A 274 -15.44 24.02 19.49
CA TRP A 274 -15.56 24.56 18.15
C TRP A 274 -14.17 24.89 17.56
N ARG A 275 -13.32 25.60 18.34
CA ARG A 275 -11.96 25.95 17.90
C ARG A 275 -11.08 24.73 17.69
N ASP A 276 -11.17 23.74 18.56
CA ASP A 276 -10.41 22.49 18.44
C ASP A 276 -10.77 21.73 17.15
N ARG A 277 -12.08 21.64 16.86
CA ARG A 277 -12.57 21.02 15.63
C ARG A 277 -12.19 21.78 14.35
N MET A 278 -12.07 23.09 14.45
CA MET A 278 -11.61 23.97 13.36
C MET A 278 -10.08 24.09 13.30
N HIS A 279 -9.35 23.30 14.09
CA HIS A 279 -7.87 23.34 14.19
C HIS A 279 -7.31 24.72 14.57
N MET A 280 -8.03 25.48 15.34
CA MET A 280 -7.61 26.77 15.86
C MET A 280 -6.98 26.62 17.24
N ALA A 281 -6.08 27.54 17.60
CA ALA A 281 -5.48 27.56 18.93
C ALA A 281 -6.53 27.65 20.03
N SER A 282 -6.33 26.91 21.13
CA SER A 282 -7.21 26.97 22.30
C SER A 282 -7.30 28.38 22.85
N ALA A 283 -8.51 28.82 23.22
CA ALA A 283 -8.78 30.14 23.83
C ALA A 283 -9.41 30.02 25.22
N GLY A 284 -9.43 28.80 25.82
CA GLY A 284 -9.99 28.60 27.17
C GLY A 284 -11.51 28.76 27.27
N LEU A 285 -12.22 28.72 26.14
CA LEU A 285 -13.69 28.88 26.10
C LEU A 285 -14.36 27.55 26.43
N THR A 286 -14.64 27.30 27.70
CA THR A 286 -15.17 26.03 28.22
C THR A 286 -16.65 26.11 28.58
N GLU A 287 -17.28 27.27 28.51
CA GLU A 287 -18.68 27.44 28.87
C GLU A 287 -19.61 27.04 27.69
N TYR A 288 -20.67 26.33 28.02
CA TYR A 288 -21.77 26.01 27.11
C TYR A 288 -22.84 27.08 27.27
N LYS A 289 -23.05 27.88 26.22
CA LYS A 289 -24.08 28.90 26.17
C LYS A 289 -24.97 28.69 24.98
N SER A 290 -26.29 28.69 25.18
CA SER A 290 -27.27 28.70 24.10
C SER A 290 -27.79 30.13 23.86
N LEU A 291 -28.29 30.38 22.65
CA LEU A 291 -28.92 31.66 22.29
C LEU A 291 -30.13 31.98 23.15
N GLU A 292 -30.79 30.98 23.73
CA GLU A 292 -31.94 31.17 24.64
C GLU A 292 -31.53 31.79 25.99
N ASN A 293 -30.24 31.89 26.28
CA ASN A 293 -29.71 32.46 27.51
C ASN A 293 -29.19 33.90 27.32
N TYR A 294 -29.53 34.56 26.20
CA TYR A 294 -29.24 35.98 25.95
C TYR A 294 -30.49 36.84 26.00
#